data_b9d00edd5e3dc74129ec4da49145f015
#
_entry.id   b9d00edd5e3dc74129ec4da49145f015
#
_cell.length_a   1.000
_cell.length_b   1.000
_cell.length_c   1.000
_cell.angle_alpha   90.00
_cell.angle_beta   90.00
_cell.angle_gamma   90.00
#
_symmetry.space_group_name_H-M   'P 1'
#
loop_
_entity.id
_entity.type
_entity.pdbx_description
1 polymer ?
#
loop_
_entity_poly.entity_id
_entity_poly.type
_entity_poly.pdbx_seq_one_letter_code
_entity_poly.pdbx_strand_id
1 'polypeptide(L)'
;LAMPDELDHFLEEIFEKCPLRISIKTRIGKEDPAEWERLLAIYEKYPLEELIVHPRVQTDFYKNRVNLEAFARAEKNSRHSLCYNGDIVDAASAAHIREGFPSVDKFMIGRGLIKHPWLLEELSGGRQEKQERKERFFRFHNAILEGYRQQMSGDKNTLFKMKELWAYWGENFADADQRLKKIRKCERVAEYECLVDALFREKELCV
;
A
#
# COMPACT_ATOMS: atom_id res chain seq x y z
N LEU A 1 -12.85 -11.71 -10.51
CA LEU A 1 -14.03 -11.14 -9.84
C LEU A 1 -15.23 -11.01 -10.79
N ALA A 2 -15.01 -10.66 -12.06
CA ALA A 2 -16.11 -10.49 -13.03
C ALA A 2 -16.80 -11.81 -13.45
N MET A 3 -16.16 -12.93 -13.21
CA MET A 3 -16.60 -14.27 -13.63
C MET A 3 -16.49 -15.22 -12.43
N PRO A 4 -17.46 -15.20 -11.50
CA PRO A 4 -17.38 -15.97 -10.25
C PRO A 4 -17.29 -17.49 -10.48
N ASP A 5 -17.97 -18.04 -11.50
CA ASP A 5 -17.93 -19.48 -11.78
C ASP A 5 -16.56 -19.92 -12.33
N GLU A 6 -15.93 -19.09 -13.15
CA GLU A 6 -14.56 -19.34 -13.62
C GLU A 6 -13.53 -19.21 -12.47
N LEU A 7 -13.76 -18.27 -11.55
CA LEU A 7 -12.95 -18.14 -10.36
C LEU A 7 -13.05 -19.39 -9.47
N ASP A 8 -14.25 -19.91 -9.29
CA ASP A 8 -14.51 -21.12 -8.52
C ASP A 8 -13.76 -22.32 -9.12
N HIS A 9 -13.94 -22.55 -10.42
CA HIS A 9 -13.25 -23.64 -11.14
C HIS A 9 -11.72 -23.47 -11.12
N PHE A 10 -11.21 -22.24 -11.28
CA PHE A 10 -9.78 -21.97 -11.18
C PHE A 10 -9.20 -22.30 -9.79
N LEU A 11 -9.94 -21.98 -8.72
CA LEU A 11 -9.53 -22.32 -7.37
C LEU A 11 -9.58 -23.83 -7.12
N GLU A 12 -10.61 -24.50 -7.61
CA GLU A 12 -10.72 -25.97 -7.55
C GLU A 12 -9.49 -26.62 -8.15
N GLU A 13 -9.12 -26.24 -9.38
CA GLU A 13 -7.91 -26.77 -10.04
C GLU A 13 -6.62 -26.51 -9.25
N ILE A 14 -6.48 -25.32 -8.65
CA ILE A 14 -5.30 -24.98 -7.84
C ILE A 14 -5.23 -25.90 -6.61
N PHE A 15 -6.33 -26.02 -5.87
CA PHE A 15 -6.35 -26.79 -4.63
C PHE A 15 -6.26 -28.30 -4.85
N GLU A 16 -6.65 -28.81 -6.02
CA GLU A 16 -6.43 -30.19 -6.40
C GLU A 16 -4.96 -30.51 -6.73
N LYS A 17 -4.25 -29.55 -7.35
CA LYS A 17 -2.94 -29.81 -7.96
C LYS A 17 -1.77 -29.21 -7.19
N CYS A 18 -2.01 -28.19 -6.37
CA CYS A 18 -0.96 -27.44 -5.68
C CYS A 18 -0.83 -27.87 -4.21
N PRO A 19 0.32 -28.43 -3.79
CA PRO A 19 0.53 -28.86 -2.41
C PRO A 19 0.93 -27.69 -1.46
N LEU A 20 1.02 -26.48 -1.96
CA LEU A 20 1.43 -25.31 -1.18
C LEU A 20 0.26 -24.70 -0.42
N ARG A 21 0.55 -23.99 0.67
CA ARG A 21 -0.44 -23.15 1.36
C ARG A 21 -0.74 -21.94 0.50
N ILE A 22 -2.01 -21.67 0.27
CA ILE A 22 -2.49 -20.62 -0.64
C ILE A 22 -3.17 -19.51 0.17
N SER A 23 -2.72 -18.28 -0.02
CA SER A 23 -3.40 -17.06 0.43
C SER A 23 -4.00 -16.34 -0.76
N ILE A 24 -5.16 -15.73 -0.57
CA ILE A 24 -5.83 -14.95 -1.61
C ILE A 24 -5.91 -13.49 -1.19
N LYS A 25 -5.51 -12.59 -2.10
CA LYS A 25 -5.81 -11.17 -1.99
C LYS A 25 -6.91 -10.79 -2.96
N THR A 26 -7.97 -10.20 -2.44
CA THR A 26 -9.17 -9.88 -3.22
C THR A 26 -9.69 -8.47 -2.94
N ARG A 27 -10.54 -8.00 -3.85
CA ARG A 27 -11.51 -6.92 -3.64
C ARG A 27 -12.90 -7.50 -3.45
N ILE A 28 -13.85 -6.69 -2.98
CA ILE A 28 -15.23 -7.11 -2.69
C ILE A 28 -16.13 -7.25 -3.93
N GLY A 29 -15.60 -6.99 -5.10
CA GLY A 29 -16.30 -7.11 -6.38
C GLY A 29 -15.59 -6.36 -7.48
N LYS A 30 -16.16 -6.41 -8.68
CA LYS A 30 -15.71 -5.64 -9.84
C LYS A 30 -16.37 -4.27 -9.87
N GLU A 31 -17.69 -4.22 -9.81
CA GLU A 31 -18.49 -3.01 -10.00
C GLU A 31 -19.46 -2.75 -8.83
N ASP A 32 -20.04 -3.80 -8.24
CA ASP A 32 -21.03 -3.72 -7.19
C ASP A 32 -20.58 -4.41 -5.90
N PRO A 33 -20.65 -3.74 -4.74
CA PRO A 33 -20.41 -4.38 -3.44
C PRO A 33 -21.30 -5.60 -3.13
N ALA A 34 -22.46 -5.72 -3.76
CA ALA A 34 -23.33 -6.89 -3.62
C ALA A 34 -22.71 -8.20 -4.16
N GLU A 35 -21.73 -8.09 -5.07
CA GLU A 35 -20.95 -9.23 -5.58
C GLU A 35 -20.17 -9.95 -4.46
N TRP A 36 -19.92 -9.25 -3.34
CA TRP A 36 -19.10 -9.77 -2.25
C TRP A 36 -19.63 -11.05 -1.62
N GLU A 37 -20.93 -11.17 -1.45
CA GLU A 37 -21.53 -12.35 -0.83
C GLU A 37 -21.24 -13.63 -1.63
N ARG A 38 -21.36 -13.55 -2.96
CA ARG A 38 -21.02 -14.67 -3.84
C ARG A 38 -19.53 -14.99 -3.85
N LEU A 39 -18.69 -13.96 -3.88
CA LEU A 39 -17.23 -14.14 -3.86
C LEU A 39 -16.76 -14.75 -2.54
N LEU A 40 -17.27 -14.28 -1.42
CA LEU A 40 -16.96 -14.83 -0.10
C LEU A 40 -17.37 -16.29 0.01
N ALA A 41 -18.58 -16.64 -0.47
CA ALA A 41 -19.05 -18.02 -0.50
C ALA A 41 -18.16 -18.96 -1.34
N ILE A 42 -17.55 -18.44 -2.42
CA ILE A 42 -16.59 -19.21 -3.22
C ILE A 42 -15.31 -19.43 -2.40
N TYR A 43 -14.74 -18.38 -1.80
CA TYR A 43 -13.51 -18.51 -1.01
C TYR A 43 -13.67 -19.46 0.19
N GLU A 44 -14.85 -19.51 0.79
CA GLU A 44 -15.15 -20.41 1.90
C GLU A 44 -15.19 -21.91 1.52
N LYS A 45 -15.21 -22.26 0.24
CA LYS A 45 -15.12 -23.66 -0.20
C LYS A 45 -13.71 -24.24 -0.03
N TYR A 46 -12.67 -23.40 -0.11
CA TYR A 46 -11.27 -23.80 -0.20
C TYR A 46 -10.51 -23.57 1.11
N PRO A 47 -9.48 -24.37 1.44
CA PRO A 47 -8.70 -24.24 2.67
C PRO A 47 -7.61 -23.15 2.51
N LEU A 48 -8.02 -21.89 2.53
CA LEU A 48 -7.07 -20.77 2.44
C LEU A 48 -6.26 -20.64 3.73
N GLU A 49 -4.98 -20.35 3.60
CA GLU A 49 -4.12 -19.95 4.72
C GLU A 49 -4.51 -18.56 5.24
N GLU A 50 -4.85 -17.66 4.35
CA GLU A 50 -5.24 -16.29 4.66
C GLU A 50 -6.09 -15.68 3.53
N LEU A 51 -7.09 -14.90 3.91
CA LEU A 51 -7.89 -14.09 3.00
C LEU A 51 -7.63 -12.61 3.25
N ILE A 52 -6.92 -11.97 2.33
CA ILE A 52 -6.59 -10.54 2.38
C ILE A 52 -7.68 -9.76 1.64
N VAL A 53 -8.45 -8.97 2.36
CA VAL A 53 -9.60 -8.26 1.81
C VAL A 53 -9.34 -6.78 1.69
N HIS A 54 -9.43 -6.26 0.46
CA HIS A 54 -9.51 -4.83 0.19
C HIS A 54 -10.98 -4.46 -0.01
N PRO A 55 -11.66 -3.83 0.95
CA PRO A 55 -13.10 -3.62 0.90
C PRO A 55 -13.49 -2.44 0.00
N ARG A 56 -13.15 -2.55 -1.27
CA ARG A 56 -13.54 -1.71 -2.41
C ARG A 56 -13.82 -2.59 -3.61
N VAL A 57 -14.72 -2.17 -4.49
CA VAL A 57 -14.85 -2.77 -5.82
C VAL A 57 -13.70 -2.34 -6.72
N GLN A 58 -13.49 -3.05 -7.83
CA GLN A 58 -12.37 -2.78 -8.73
C GLN A 58 -12.48 -1.38 -9.36
N THR A 59 -13.69 -0.99 -9.74
CA THR A 59 -13.98 0.30 -10.38
C THR A 59 -13.82 1.51 -9.48
N ASP A 60 -13.81 1.33 -8.16
CA ASP A 60 -13.50 2.41 -7.21
C ASP A 60 -12.06 2.91 -7.34
N PHE A 61 -11.15 2.08 -7.86
CA PHE A 61 -9.72 2.31 -7.81
C PHE A 61 -9.28 2.65 -6.38
N TYR A 62 -9.10 3.96 -6.07
CA TYR A 62 -8.74 4.49 -4.76
C TYR A 62 -9.52 5.78 -4.41
N LYS A 63 -10.57 6.07 -5.16
CA LYS A 63 -11.32 7.35 -5.04
C LYS A 63 -12.39 7.30 -3.96
N ASN A 64 -13.08 6.16 -3.83
CA ASN A 64 -14.15 6.00 -2.86
C ASN A 64 -13.62 5.54 -1.50
N ARG A 65 -14.40 5.71 -0.45
CA ARG A 65 -14.09 5.17 0.88
C ARG A 65 -14.17 3.65 0.88
N VAL A 66 -13.41 3.02 1.78
CA VAL A 66 -13.51 1.58 2.03
C VAL A 66 -14.90 1.23 2.58
N ASN A 67 -15.45 0.11 2.13
CA ASN A 67 -16.73 -0.42 2.62
C ASN A 67 -16.48 -1.33 3.83
N LEU A 68 -16.48 -0.73 5.02
CA LEU A 68 -16.24 -1.46 6.27
C LEU A 68 -17.35 -2.47 6.59
N GLU A 69 -18.59 -2.26 6.11
CA GLU A 69 -19.66 -3.23 6.27
C GLU A 69 -19.38 -4.53 5.51
N ALA A 70 -18.83 -4.43 4.29
CA ALA A 70 -18.41 -5.61 3.54
C ALA A 70 -17.27 -6.37 4.24
N PHE A 71 -16.34 -5.64 4.88
CA PHE A 71 -15.29 -6.30 5.68
C PHE A 71 -15.86 -6.95 6.95
N ALA A 72 -16.79 -6.30 7.65
CA ALA A 72 -17.48 -6.88 8.80
C ALA A 72 -18.24 -8.17 8.46
N ARG A 73 -18.80 -8.27 7.23
CA ARG A 73 -19.41 -9.52 6.76
C ARG A 73 -18.38 -10.64 6.61
N ALA A 74 -17.18 -10.33 6.11
CA ALA A 74 -16.10 -11.31 6.06
C ALA A 74 -15.68 -11.74 7.46
N GLU A 75 -15.46 -10.80 8.38
CA GLU A 75 -15.09 -11.11 9.77
C GLU A 75 -16.10 -12.03 10.44
N LYS A 76 -17.39 -11.79 10.23
CA LYS A 76 -18.46 -12.60 10.82
C LYS A 76 -18.61 -14.00 10.21
N ASN A 77 -18.39 -14.12 8.89
CA ASN A 77 -18.81 -15.31 8.14
C ASN A 77 -17.63 -16.16 7.64
N SER A 78 -16.41 -15.61 7.63
CA SER A 78 -15.25 -16.36 7.15
C SER A 78 -14.63 -17.23 8.23
N ARG A 79 -14.26 -18.46 7.83
CA ARG A 79 -13.47 -19.38 8.67
C ARG A 79 -11.95 -19.16 8.53
N HIS A 80 -11.55 -18.31 7.61
CA HIS A 80 -10.14 -18.08 7.31
C HIS A 80 -9.52 -17.00 8.21
N SER A 81 -8.20 -17.05 8.39
CA SER A 81 -7.45 -15.92 8.92
C SER A 81 -7.64 -14.71 8.01
N LEU A 82 -8.14 -13.61 8.52
CA LEU A 82 -8.38 -12.40 7.74
C LEU A 82 -7.22 -11.42 7.87
N CYS A 83 -6.89 -10.77 6.76
CA CYS A 83 -5.99 -9.63 6.72
C CYS A 83 -6.72 -8.43 6.10
N TYR A 84 -6.79 -7.34 6.85
CA TYR A 84 -7.39 -6.10 6.35
C TYR A 84 -6.41 -5.35 5.44
N ASN A 85 -6.88 -4.91 4.29
CA ASN A 85 -6.12 -4.05 3.38
C ASN A 85 -6.94 -2.85 2.93
N GLY A 86 -6.61 -1.65 3.36
CA GLY A 86 -7.28 -0.43 2.89
C GLY A 86 -6.93 0.78 3.75
N ASP A 87 -6.56 1.89 3.11
CA ASP A 87 -6.41 3.25 3.66
C ASP A 87 -5.75 3.39 5.05
N ILE A 88 -4.86 2.48 5.41
CA ILE A 88 -3.99 2.68 6.57
C ILE A 88 -2.82 3.56 6.10
N VAL A 89 -2.84 4.81 6.55
CA VAL A 89 -1.87 5.84 6.13
C VAL A 89 -1.14 6.49 7.31
N ASP A 90 -1.65 6.31 8.53
CA ASP A 90 -1.12 6.83 9.79
C ASP A 90 -1.57 5.97 10.98
N ALA A 91 -1.10 6.32 12.17
CA ALA A 91 -1.45 5.60 13.39
C ALA A 91 -2.95 5.72 13.74
N ALA A 92 -3.57 6.85 13.43
CA ALA A 92 -5.00 7.07 13.71
C ALA A 92 -5.89 6.16 12.86
N SER A 93 -5.62 6.06 11.54
CA SER A 93 -6.34 5.16 10.64
C SER A 93 -6.14 3.68 11.03
N ALA A 94 -4.94 3.30 11.48
CA ALA A 94 -4.69 1.95 11.99
C ALA A 94 -5.46 1.67 13.28
N ALA A 95 -5.48 2.61 14.22
CA ALA A 95 -6.23 2.50 15.47
C ALA A 95 -7.73 2.34 15.20
N HIS A 96 -8.29 3.16 14.31
CA HIS A 96 -9.70 3.08 13.92
C HIS A 96 -10.09 1.68 13.40
N ILE A 97 -9.24 1.06 12.56
CA ILE A 97 -9.51 -0.29 12.06
C ILE A 97 -9.38 -1.32 13.18
N ARG A 98 -8.37 -1.22 14.05
CA ARG A 98 -8.21 -2.13 15.21
C ARG A 98 -9.38 -2.07 16.19
N GLU A 99 -9.92 -0.87 16.43
CA GLU A 99 -11.10 -0.67 17.29
C GLU A 99 -12.36 -1.25 16.65
N GLY A 100 -12.55 -1.07 15.35
CA GLY A 100 -13.69 -1.61 14.61
C GLY A 100 -13.66 -3.12 14.42
N PHE A 101 -12.47 -3.72 14.36
CA PHE A 101 -12.27 -5.15 14.08
C PHE A 101 -11.22 -5.77 15.01
N PRO A 102 -11.54 -5.94 16.30
CA PRO A 102 -10.58 -6.38 17.31
C PRO A 102 -10.12 -7.85 17.14
N SER A 103 -10.85 -8.65 16.37
CA SER A 103 -10.47 -10.03 16.04
C SER A 103 -9.42 -10.12 14.93
N VAL A 104 -9.16 -9.01 14.20
CA VAL A 104 -8.24 -8.96 13.06
C VAL A 104 -6.89 -8.41 13.52
N ASP A 105 -5.89 -9.26 13.52
CA ASP A 105 -4.52 -8.96 13.95
C ASP A 105 -3.56 -8.64 12.79
N LYS A 106 -3.99 -8.85 11.55
CA LYS A 106 -3.17 -8.69 10.35
C LYS A 106 -3.65 -7.56 9.46
N PHE A 107 -2.69 -6.71 9.08
CA PHE A 107 -2.93 -5.56 8.21
C PHE A 107 -1.94 -5.53 7.06
N MET A 108 -2.46 -5.43 5.84
CA MET A 108 -1.63 -5.19 4.66
C MET A 108 -1.64 -3.70 4.32
N ILE A 109 -0.48 -3.07 4.43
CA ILE A 109 -0.32 -1.65 4.17
C ILE A 109 0.44 -1.47 2.84
N GLY A 110 -0.13 -0.70 1.93
CA GLY A 110 0.48 -0.39 0.63
C GLY A 110 0.98 1.05 0.58
N ARG A 111 0.17 1.94 0.02
CA ARG A 111 0.52 3.36 -0.21
C ARG A 111 0.95 4.11 1.04
N GLY A 112 0.40 3.77 2.20
CA GLY A 112 0.80 4.37 3.48
C GLY A 112 2.30 4.20 3.76
N LEU A 113 2.86 2.99 3.53
CA LEU A 113 4.29 2.73 3.70
C LEU A 113 5.16 3.40 2.63
N ILE A 114 4.66 3.54 1.40
CA ILE A 114 5.37 4.30 0.38
C ILE A 114 5.43 5.77 0.78
N LYS A 115 4.30 6.34 1.21
CA LYS A 115 4.19 7.74 1.61
C LYS A 115 5.02 8.05 2.86
N HIS A 116 4.89 7.22 3.88
CA HIS A 116 5.55 7.37 5.19
C HIS A 116 6.41 6.13 5.48
N PRO A 117 7.67 6.08 5.04
CA PRO A 117 8.53 4.89 5.23
C PRO A 117 8.77 4.50 6.70
N TRP A 118 8.48 5.40 7.63
CA TRP A 118 8.57 5.20 9.10
C TRP A 118 7.26 4.71 9.73
N LEU A 119 6.17 4.53 8.95
CA LEU A 119 4.84 4.22 9.47
C LEU A 119 4.81 2.96 10.36
N LEU A 120 5.56 1.91 10.00
CA LEU A 120 5.62 0.69 10.83
C LEU A 120 6.17 0.94 12.22
N GLU A 121 7.16 1.81 12.36
CA GLU A 121 7.72 2.19 13.66
C GLU A 121 6.69 2.94 14.50
N GLU A 122 5.94 3.86 13.90
CA GLU A 122 4.85 4.57 14.58
C GLU A 122 3.75 3.61 15.05
N LEU A 123 3.36 2.65 14.19
CA LEU A 123 2.37 1.63 14.54
C LEU A 123 2.83 0.67 15.65
N SER A 124 4.15 0.53 15.82
CA SER A 124 4.78 -0.26 16.88
C SER A 124 5.04 0.55 18.16
N GLY A 125 4.58 1.80 18.22
CA GLY A 125 4.78 2.69 19.37
C GLY A 125 6.14 3.39 19.42
N GLY A 126 6.95 3.25 18.35
CA GLY A 126 8.22 3.97 18.22
C GLY A 126 7.98 5.46 17.98
N ARG A 127 8.75 6.29 18.68
CA ARG A 127 8.79 7.74 18.44
C ARG A 127 10.18 8.12 17.99
N GLN A 128 10.26 8.90 16.94
CA GLN A 128 11.50 9.45 16.43
C GLN A 128 11.43 10.98 16.43
N GLU A 129 12.55 11.61 16.76
CA GLU A 129 12.71 13.04 16.55
C GLU A 129 12.62 13.38 15.06
N LYS A 130 12.01 14.51 14.74
CA LYS A 130 11.80 14.93 13.34
C LYS A 130 13.09 14.98 12.53
N GLN A 131 14.18 15.43 13.15
CA GLN A 131 15.47 15.52 12.49
C GLN A 131 16.03 14.13 12.16
N GLU A 132 15.98 13.18 13.10
CA GLU A 132 16.42 11.80 12.87
C GLU A 132 15.58 11.13 11.76
N ARG A 133 14.26 11.34 11.78
CA ARG A 133 13.34 10.85 10.72
C ARG A 133 13.71 11.39 9.35
N LYS A 134 14.01 12.68 9.26
CA LYS A 134 14.42 13.35 8.01
C LYS A 134 15.73 12.79 7.46
N GLU A 135 16.72 12.57 8.32
CA GLU A 135 18.01 11.97 7.94
C GLU A 135 17.87 10.51 7.48
N ARG A 136 17.04 9.74 8.16
CA ARG A 136 16.73 8.34 7.77
C ARG A 136 15.98 8.30 6.44
N PHE A 137 15.04 9.20 6.24
CA PHE A 137 14.31 9.32 4.98
C PHE A 137 15.25 9.69 3.82
N PHE A 138 16.16 10.61 4.03
CA PHE A 138 17.17 10.95 3.03
C PHE A 138 18.07 9.78 2.68
N ARG A 139 18.55 9.03 3.67
CA ARG A 139 19.32 7.79 3.43
C ARG A 139 18.53 6.74 2.67
N PHE A 140 17.27 6.54 3.03
CA PHE A 140 16.36 5.62 2.34
C PHE A 140 16.16 6.04 0.88
N HIS A 141 15.89 7.32 0.62
CA HIS A 141 15.80 7.86 -0.74
C HIS A 141 17.06 7.53 -1.57
N ASN A 142 18.23 7.81 -0.99
CA ASN A 142 19.50 7.61 -1.70
C ASN A 142 19.78 6.13 -1.98
N ALA A 143 19.42 5.24 -1.05
CA ALA A 143 19.53 3.80 -1.25
C ALA A 143 18.65 3.29 -2.40
N ILE A 144 17.42 3.80 -2.52
CA ILE A 144 16.52 3.47 -3.64
C ILE A 144 17.04 4.02 -4.95
N LEU A 145 17.52 5.27 -4.98
CA LEU A 145 18.11 5.88 -6.17
C LEU A 145 19.29 5.05 -6.68
N GLU A 146 20.20 4.68 -5.78
CA GLU A 146 21.35 3.86 -6.13
C GLU A 146 20.95 2.47 -6.64
N GLY A 147 19.96 1.82 -5.99
CA GLY A 147 19.42 0.55 -6.46
C GLY A 147 18.83 0.64 -7.87
N TYR A 148 18.11 1.71 -8.21
CA TYR A 148 17.62 1.92 -9.57
C TYR A 148 18.73 2.23 -10.57
N ARG A 149 19.77 2.97 -10.18
CA ARG A 149 20.95 3.22 -11.06
C ARG A 149 21.69 1.95 -11.45
N GLN A 150 21.77 0.99 -10.52
CA GLN A 150 22.42 -0.29 -10.78
C GLN A 150 21.60 -1.21 -11.70
N GLN A 151 20.27 -1.11 -11.66
CA GLN A 151 19.38 -2.01 -12.40
C GLN A 151 18.85 -1.43 -13.71
N MET A 152 18.84 -0.12 -13.84
CA MET A 152 18.24 0.56 -14.99
C MET A 152 19.30 1.24 -15.87
N SER A 153 19.09 1.19 -17.18
CA SER A 153 19.94 1.89 -18.12
C SER A 153 19.52 3.35 -18.29
N GLY A 154 20.44 4.26 -17.94
CA GLY A 154 20.35 5.69 -18.21
C GLY A 154 19.46 6.50 -17.27
N ASP A 155 19.71 7.79 -17.21
CA ASP A 155 19.08 8.75 -16.32
C ASP A 155 17.55 8.76 -16.44
N LYS A 156 17.05 8.69 -17.68
CA LYS A 156 15.60 8.77 -17.96
C LYS A 156 14.81 7.69 -17.24
N ASN A 157 15.27 6.43 -17.29
CA ASN A 157 14.56 5.30 -16.68
C ASN A 157 14.64 5.35 -15.14
N THR A 158 15.81 5.65 -14.62
CA THR A 158 16.03 5.86 -13.17
C THR A 158 15.14 6.97 -12.65
N LEU A 159 15.13 8.15 -13.30
CA LEU A 159 14.32 9.28 -12.89
C LEU A 159 12.83 9.04 -13.05
N PHE A 160 12.40 8.27 -14.02
CA PHE A 160 11.00 7.89 -14.16
C PHE A 160 10.50 7.19 -12.88
N LYS A 161 11.26 6.21 -12.36
CA LYS A 161 10.92 5.50 -11.12
C LYS A 161 11.00 6.38 -9.88
N MET A 162 12.04 7.19 -9.76
CA MET A 162 12.14 8.11 -8.62
C MET A 162 11.01 9.14 -8.58
N LYS A 163 10.59 9.66 -9.74
CA LYS A 163 9.47 10.62 -9.85
C LYS A 163 8.11 10.01 -9.49
N GLU A 164 7.89 8.71 -9.76
CA GLU A 164 6.71 7.99 -9.26
C GLU A 164 6.63 8.02 -7.73
N LEU A 165 7.77 7.82 -7.04
CA LEU A 165 7.84 7.87 -5.58
C LEU A 165 7.60 9.29 -5.04
N TRP A 166 8.09 10.32 -5.73
CA TRP A 166 7.85 11.71 -5.34
C TRP A 166 6.38 12.15 -5.42
N ALA A 167 5.53 11.39 -6.11
CA ALA A 167 4.08 11.61 -6.06
C ALA A 167 3.51 11.35 -4.64
N TYR A 168 4.17 10.48 -3.87
CA TYR A 168 3.82 10.17 -2.47
C TYR A 168 4.69 10.95 -1.48
N TRP A 169 6.00 10.96 -1.69
CA TRP A 169 6.97 11.56 -0.76
C TRP A 169 6.85 13.07 -0.63
N GLY A 170 6.44 13.73 -1.71
CA GLY A 170 6.33 15.18 -1.75
C GLY A 170 5.36 15.77 -0.71
N GLU A 171 4.35 15.01 -0.35
CA GLU A 171 3.36 15.41 0.66
C GLU A 171 3.93 15.50 2.09
N ASN A 172 5.11 14.92 2.32
CA ASN A 172 5.78 14.98 3.62
C ASN A 172 6.51 16.30 3.91
N PHE A 173 6.64 17.18 2.92
CA PHE A 173 7.42 18.42 3.07
C PHE A 173 6.53 19.67 3.05
N ALA A 174 6.70 20.52 4.04
CA ALA A 174 6.02 21.81 4.10
C ALA A 174 6.54 22.76 3.00
N ASP A 175 5.64 23.51 2.37
CA ASP A 175 5.95 24.57 1.39
C ASP A 175 6.96 24.14 0.30
N ALA A 176 6.86 22.91 -0.19
CA ALA A 176 7.83 22.33 -1.11
C ALA A 176 7.42 22.38 -2.58
N ASP A 177 6.25 22.91 -2.94
CA ASP A 177 5.65 22.83 -4.29
C ASP A 177 6.60 23.26 -5.41
N GLN A 178 7.31 24.36 -5.24
CA GLN A 178 8.25 24.85 -6.26
C GLN A 178 9.43 23.91 -6.46
N ARG A 179 9.96 23.33 -5.37
CA ARG A 179 11.06 22.35 -5.42
C ARG A 179 10.58 21.05 -6.07
N LEU A 180 9.42 20.56 -5.67
CA LEU A 180 8.81 19.35 -6.25
C LEU A 180 8.53 19.50 -7.75
N LYS A 181 8.10 20.68 -8.20
CA LYS A 181 7.96 20.98 -9.65
C LYS A 181 9.29 20.86 -10.39
N LYS A 182 10.42 21.32 -9.82
CA LYS A 182 11.75 21.17 -10.40
C LYS A 182 12.18 19.71 -10.45
N ILE A 183 12.04 18.97 -9.35
CA ILE A 183 12.32 17.53 -9.27
C ILE A 183 11.54 16.75 -10.34
N ARG A 184 10.25 17.05 -10.54
CA ARG A 184 9.42 16.39 -11.57
C ARG A 184 9.86 16.68 -13.00
N LYS A 185 10.53 17.82 -13.24
CA LYS A 185 10.94 18.26 -14.58
C LYS A 185 12.39 17.93 -14.94
N CYS A 186 13.28 17.68 -13.96
CA CYS A 186 14.69 17.42 -14.23
C CYS A 186 14.87 16.14 -15.07
N GLU A 187 15.88 16.12 -15.92
CA GLU A 187 16.14 15.03 -16.86
C GLU A 187 17.49 14.34 -16.63
N ARG A 188 18.32 14.89 -15.74
CA ARG A 188 19.64 14.35 -15.40
C ARG A 188 19.69 13.96 -13.94
N VAL A 189 20.26 12.81 -13.63
CA VAL A 189 20.39 12.32 -12.25
C VAL A 189 21.20 13.29 -11.38
N ALA A 190 22.29 13.85 -11.89
CA ALA A 190 23.09 14.83 -11.12
C ALA A 190 22.30 16.10 -10.74
N GLU A 191 21.45 16.61 -11.64
CA GLU A 191 20.55 17.73 -11.32
C GLU A 191 19.51 17.32 -10.27
N TYR A 192 18.95 16.13 -10.42
CA TYR A 192 17.99 15.57 -9.50
C TYR A 192 18.56 15.46 -8.08
N GLU A 193 19.77 14.91 -7.93
CA GLU A 193 20.47 14.80 -6.65
C GLU A 193 20.64 16.18 -5.98
N CYS A 194 21.11 17.18 -6.72
CA CYS A 194 21.22 18.56 -6.19
C CYS A 194 19.87 19.14 -5.74
N LEU A 195 18.80 18.90 -6.47
CA LEU A 195 17.45 19.37 -6.11
C LEU A 195 16.92 18.69 -4.86
N VAL A 196 17.16 17.39 -4.72
CA VAL A 196 16.75 16.62 -3.55
C VAL A 196 17.56 17.00 -2.32
N ASP A 197 18.88 17.12 -2.43
CA ASP A 197 19.74 17.59 -1.35
C ASP A 197 19.29 18.97 -0.82
N ALA A 198 18.98 19.88 -1.74
CA ALA A 198 18.46 21.19 -1.38
C ALA A 198 17.08 21.10 -0.69
N LEU A 199 16.20 20.22 -1.15
CA LEU A 199 14.89 19.99 -0.54
C LEU A 199 15.05 19.51 0.92
N PHE A 200 15.82 18.46 1.14
CA PHE A 200 16.03 17.90 2.48
C PHE A 200 16.78 18.86 3.43
N ARG A 201 17.65 19.73 2.91
CA ARG A 201 18.34 20.74 3.72
C ARG A 201 17.43 21.90 4.11
N GLU A 202 16.58 22.37 3.19
CA GLU A 202 15.86 23.65 3.33
C GLU A 202 14.43 23.50 3.82
N LYS A 203 13.84 22.30 3.69
CA LYS A 203 12.43 22.05 4.02
C LYS A 203 12.27 21.11 5.21
N GLU A 204 11.27 21.40 6.04
CA GLU A 204 10.92 20.57 7.17
C GLU A 204 9.87 19.51 6.79
N LEU A 205 9.90 18.38 7.51
CA LEU A 205 8.84 17.39 7.42
C LEU A 205 7.58 17.90 8.12
N CYS A 206 6.42 17.69 7.48
CA CYS A 206 5.10 18.02 8.03
C CYS A 206 4.67 17.10 9.20
N VAL A 207 5.32 15.95 9.34
CA VAL A 207 4.93 14.83 10.22
C VAL A 207 5.94 14.63 11.35
#